data_80c410fe833ec4b11f45b5af4d79e679
#
_entry.id   80c410fe833ec4b11f45b5af4d79e679
#
_cell.length_a   1.000
_cell.length_b   1.000
_cell.length_c   1.000
_cell.angle_alpha   90.00
_cell.angle_beta   90.00
_cell.angle_gamma   90.00
#
_symmetry.space_group_name_H-M   'P 1'
#
loop_
_entity.id
_entity.type
_entity.pdbx_description
1 polymer ?
#
loop_
_entity_poly.entity_id
_entity_poly.type
_entity_poly.pdbx_seq_one_letter_code
_entity_poly.pdbx_strand_id
1 'polypeptide(L)'
;LKARGNMETMKADMGGAAAVLGAFAVLAAQKPRHRLSLVLCMAENAIGPAAYKPDDVLTLHSGKTVEINNTDAEGRLLLADGCSYAARTLGADVVVDAATLTGAQGVATGDLHAAVIANDQALEQALCNAGLASGDLCWPLPFAPELYRSEFASPIADMRNSVKNRSNAQVSCAAEFIHWHLDGTKARWGHVDLASPAFRGDRGTGFGVALLVETVRRLTAG
;
A
#
# COMPACT_ATOMS: atom_id res chain seq x y z
N LEU A 1 11.05 14.29 -4.59
CA LEU A 1 10.87 14.97 -3.29
C LEU A 1 9.71 15.95 -3.37
N LYS A 2 9.02 16.14 -2.23
CA LYS A 2 7.95 17.13 -2.08
C LYS A 2 8.43 18.57 -2.32
N ALA A 3 7.51 19.46 -2.67
CA ALA A 3 7.78 20.88 -2.77
C ALA A 3 8.26 21.45 -1.42
N ARG A 4 9.04 22.54 -1.48
CA ARG A 4 9.55 23.23 -0.30
C ARG A 4 8.41 23.56 0.68
N GLY A 5 8.64 23.26 1.97
CA GLY A 5 7.66 23.45 3.05
C GLY A 5 6.69 22.28 3.28
N ASN A 6 6.79 21.21 2.49
CA ASN A 6 5.93 20.00 2.64
C ASN A 6 6.73 18.73 2.99
N MET A 7 8.03 18.86 3.29
CA MET A 7 8.89 17.71 3.62
C MET A 7 9.03 17.45 5.12
N GLU A 8 8.70 18.45 5.93
CA GLU A 8 8.73 18.31 7.39
C GLU A 8 7.77 17.20 7.82
N THR A 9 8.16 16.44 8.84
CA THR A 9 7.42 15.29 9.37
C THR A 9 7.42 14.02 8.52
N MET A 10 7.96 14.02 7.30
CA MET A 10 7.99 12.84 6.41
C MET A 10 8.84 11.67 6.97
N LYS A 11 9.62 11.85 8.03
CA LYS A 11 10.19 10.75 8.83
C LYS A 11 9.11 9.77 9.33
N ALA A 12 7.87 10.21 9.39
CA ALA A 12 6.72 9.42 9.79
C ALA A 12 6.10 8.62 8.65
N ASP A 13 6.52 8.84 7.39
CA ASP A 13 6.07 8.09 6.21
C ASP A 13 6.68 6.68 6.17
N MET A 14 6.45 5.96 7.25
CA MET A 14 6.74 4.55 7.50
C MET A 14 5.67 3.92 8.41
N GLY A 15 4.54 4.60 8.58
CA GLY A 15 3.45 4.17 9.47
C GLY A 15 2.86 2.83 9.07
N GLY A 16 2.77 2.54 7.77
CA GLY A 16 2.37 1.23 7.28
C GLY A 16 3.35 0.12 7.69
N ALA A 17 4.66 0.34 7.51
CA ALA A 17 5.70 -0.60 7.94
C ALA A 17 5.63 -0.84 9.47
N ALA A 18 5.41 0.22 10.25
CA ALA A 18 5.23 0.11 11.69
C ALA A 18 3.97 -0.71 12.06
N ALA A 19 2.86 -0.51 11.35
CA ALA A 19 1.62 -1.25 11.58
C ALA A 19 1.76 -2.74 11.27
N VAL A 20 2.34 -3.09 10.10
CA VAL A 20 2.53 -4.51 9.73
C VAL A 20 3.55 -5.19 10.64
N LEU A 21 4.61 -4.49 11.08
CA LEU A 21 5.58 -5.03 12.04
C LEU A 21 4.92 -5.30 13.40
N GLY A 22 4.13 -4.35 13.90
CA GLY A 22 3.39 -4.50 15.15
C GLY A 22 2.39 -5.66 15.10
N ALA A 23 1.63 -5.76 14.02
CA ALA A 23 0.70 -6.87 13.80
C ALA A 23 1.41 -8.22 13.71
N PHE A 24 2.52 -8.28 12.98
CA PHE A 24 3.33 -9.51 12.87
C PHE A 24 3.87 -9.95 14.23
N ALA A 25 4.37 -9.04 15.05
CA ALA A 25 4.88 -9.35 16.40
C ALA A 25 3.78 -9.97 17.27
N VAL A 26 2.57 -9.43 17.24
CA VAL A 26 1.42 -9.96 17.98
C VAL A 26 1.03 -11.35 17.47
N LEU A 27 0.91 -11.52 16.15
CA LEU A 27 0.50 -12.77 15.53
C LEU A 27 1.56 -13.88 15.73
N ALA A 28 2.84 -13.56 15.58
CA ALA A 28 3.93 -14.51 15.78
C ALA A 28 3.99 -15.03 17.23
N ALA A 29 3.72 -14.17 18.22
CA ALA A 29 3.63 -14.58 19.62
C ALA A 29 2.47 -15.56 19.88
N GLN A 30 1.42 -15.54 19.06
CA GLN A 30 0.28 -16.46 19.13
C GLN A 30 0.54 -17.82 18.46
N LYS A 31 1.72 -18.03 17.85
CA LYS A 31 2.13 -19.26 17.17
C LYS A 31 1.09 -19.73 16.14
N PRO A 32 0.83 -18.95 15.09
CA PRO A 32 -0.19 -19.24 14.10
C PRO A 32 0.09 -20.60 13.41
N ARG A 33 -0.96 -21.34 13.07
CA ARG A 33 -0.85 -22.62 12.34
C ARG A 33 -0.48 -22.41 10.85
N HIS A 34 -0.80 -21.26 10.31
CA HIS A 34 -0.52 -20.88 8.92
C HIS A 34 0.83 -20.18 8.82
N ARG A 35 1.48 -20.33 7.68
CA ARG A 35 2.69 -19.58 7.37
C ARG A 35 2.34 -18.09 7.31
N LEU A 36 3.04 -17.29 8.08
CA LEU A 36 2.95 -15.83 8.06
C LEU A 36 4.31 -15.27 7.68
N SER A 37 4.35 -14.38 6.70
CA SER A 37 5.55 -13.70 6.26
C SER A 37 5.39 -12.19 6.40
N LEU A 38 6.44 -11.50 6.76
CA LEU A 38 6.50 -10.05 6.84
C LEU A 38 7.54 -9.54 5.82
N VAL A 39 7.14 -8.55 5.04
CA VAL A 39 8.04 -7.81 4.16
C VAL A 39 7.94 -6.32 4.51
N LEU A 40 9.06 -5.73 4.93
CA LEU A 40 9.14 -4.29 5.23
C LEU A 40 9.77 -3.57 4.04
N CYS A 41 8.93 -2.89 3.24
CA CYS A 41 9.34 -2.16 2.05
C CYS A 41 9.83 -0.75 2.44
N MET A 42 11.03 -0.67 3.01
CA MET A 42 11.58 0.58 3.53
C MET A 42 12.77 1.05 2.71
N ALA A 43 12.73 2.30 2.28
CA ALA A 43 13.84 2.97 1.60
C ALA A 43 13.86 4.45 1.97
N GLU A 44 15.05 5.04 1.97
CA GLU A 44 15.20 6.48 2.10
C GLU A 44 14.95 7.17 0.76
N ASN A 45 13.96 8.07 0.71
CA ASN A 45 13.73 8.91 -0.47
C ASN A 45 14.50 10.24 -0.32
N ALA A 46 15.75 10.23 -0.72
CA ALA A 46 16.65 11.37 -0.60
C ALA A 46 17.39 11.67 -1.91
N ILE A 47 17.85 12.92 -2.06
CA ILE A 47 18.69 13.32 -3.18
C ILE A 47 20.08 12.70 -2.99
N GLY A 48 20.59 12.04 -4.03
CA GLY A 48 21.90 11.41 -4.00
C GLY A 48 22.33 10.90 -5.38
N PRO A 49 23.60 10.51 -5.55
CA PRO A 49 24.11 10.07 -6.84
C PRO A 49 23.45 8.79 -7.34
N ALA A 50 22.93 7.96 -6.45
CA ALA A 50 22.22 6.72 -6.78
C ALA A 50 20.69 6.86 -6.71
N ALA A 51 20.17 8.07 -6.38
CA ALA A 51 18.73 8.30 -6.32
C ALA A 51 18.15 8.37 -7.73
N TYR A 52 16.97 7.76 -7.89
CA TYR A 52 16.21 7.89 -9.12
C TYR A 52 15.68 9.33 -9.30
N LYS A 53 15.34 9.68 -10.52
CA LYS A 53 14.90 11.02 -10.92
C LYS A 53 13.86 10.95 -12.02
N PRO A 54 13.13 12.04 -12.30
CA PRO A 54 12.22 12.10 -13.45
C PRO A 54 12.91 11.65 -14.73
N ASP A 55 12.15 10.97 -15.59
CA ASP A 55 12.55 10.37 -16.87
C ASP A 55 13.42 9.10 -16.76
N ASP A 56 13.80 8.67 -15.57
CA ASP A 56 14.39 7.34 -15.38
C ASP A 56 13.33 6.26 -15.66
N VAL A 57 13.78 5.13 -16.21
CA VAL A 57 12.94 3.93 -16.38
C VAL A 57 13.48 2.81 -15.50
N LEU A 58 12.66 2.37 -14.55
CA LEU A 58 13.00 1.31 -13.61
C LEU A 58 12.36 -0.01 -14.06
N THR A 59 13.06 -1.11 -13.86
CA THR A 59 12.47 -2.45 -13.95
C THR A 59 12.16 -2.95 -12.55
N LEU A 60 10.89 -3.19 -12.24
CA LEU A 60 10.45 -3.66 -10.95
C LEU A 60 10.53 -5.20 -10.85
N HIS A 61 10.38 -5.73 -9.64
CA HIS A 61 10.45 -7.17 -9.34
C HIS A 61 9.49 -8.02 -10.20
N SER A 62 8.36 -7.46 -10.61
CA SER A 62 7.41 -8.12 -11.53
C SER A 62 7.92 -8.29 -12.97
N GLY A 63 9.04 -7.66 -13.31
CA GLY A 63 9.58 -7.56 -14.66
C GLY A 63 9.01 -6.40 -15.47
N LYS A 64 7.99 -5.69 -14.97
CA LYS A 64 7.40 -4.53 -15.66
C LYS A 64 8.31 -3.31 -15.51
N THR A 65 8.31 -2.47 -16.54
CA THR A 65 9.06 -1.22 -16.61
C THR A 65 8.19 -0.03 -16.21
N VAL A 66 8.78 0.91 -15.48
CA VAL A 66 8.09 2.09 -14.95
C VAL A 66 8.89 3.35 -15.26
N GLU A 67 8.29 4.26 -16.03
CA GLU A 67 8.80 5.62 -16.24
C GLU A 67 8.52 6.47 -14.99
N ILE A 68 9.54 7.10 -14.46
CA ILE A 68 9.42 7.99 -13.31
C ILE A 68 9.02 9.39 -13.77
N ASN A 69 7.79 9.79 -13.47
CA ASN A 69 7.31 11.14 -13.69
C ASN A 69 7.07 11.94 -12.40
N ASN A 70 7.19 11.27 -11.23
CA ASN A 70 7.04 11.91 -9.94
C ASN A 70 7.85 11.16 -8.87
N THR A 71 8.93 11.76 -8.37
CA THR A 71 9.77 11.15 -7.33
C THR A 71 9.13 11.13 -5.93
N ASP A 72 8.01 11.81 -5.74
CA ASP A 72 7.19 11.78 -4.51
C ASP A 72 6.08 10.71 -4.57
N ALA A 73 6.09 9.86 -5.59
CA ALA A 73 5.23 8.69 -5.70
C ALA A 73 6.07 7.40 -5.59
N GLU A 74 7.01 7.37 -4.64
CA GLU A 74 7.95 6.27 -4.41
C GLU A 74 7.31 5.10 -3.66
N GLY A 75 6.43 5.37 -2.71
CA GLY A 75 5.84 4.35 -1.84
C GLY A 75 5.16 3.24 -2.63
N ARG A 76 4.47 3.58 -3.71
CA ARG A 76 3.83 2.57 -4.59
C ARG A 76 4.83 1.71 -5.35
N LEU A 77 6.03 2.24 -5.67
CA LEU A 77 7.11 1.45 -6.29
C LEU A 77 7.61 0.38 -5.31
N LEU A 78 7.87 0.79 -4.07
CA LEU A 78 8.31 -0.11 -3.00
C LEU A 78 7.26 -1.20 -2.71
N LEU A 79 5.99 -0.81 -2.61
CA LEU A 79 4.89 -1.76 -2.38
C LEU A 79 4.68 -2.71 -3.56
N ALA A 80 4.81 -2.23 -4.79
CA ALA A 80 4.73 -3.06 -5.99
C ALA A 80 5.79 -4.17 -5.97
N ASP A 81 7.03 -3.83 -5.62
CA ASP A 81 8.11 -4.81 -5.45
C ASP A 81 7.84 -5.77 -4.29
N GLY A 82 7.45 -5.26 -3.14
CA GLY A 82 7.17 -6.08 -1.95
C GLY A 82 6.00 -7.04 -2.16
N CYS A 83 4.90 -6.57 -2.74
CA CYS A 83 3.73 -7.41 -3.05
C CYS A 83 4.04 -8.45 -4.13
N SER A 84 4.75 -8.05 -5.19
CA SER A 84 5.21 -8.98 -6.22
C SER A 84 6.16 -10.04 -5.65
N TYR A 85 7.08 -9.67 -4.77
CA TYR A 85 7.96 -10.60 -4.07
C TYR A 85 7.17 -11.56 -3.17
N ALA A 86 6.21 -11.05 -2.41
CA ALA A 86 5.36 -11.88 -1.56
C ALA A 86 4.58 -12.92 -2.37
N ALA A 87 3.97 -12.52 -3.47
CA ALA A 87 3.16 -13.40 -4.29
C ALA A 87 4.00 -14.39 -5.11
N ARG A 88 5.09 -13.93 -5.76
CA ARG A 88 5.86 -14.74 -6.73
C ARG A 88 6.98 -15.54 -6.08
N THR A 89 7.70 -14.94 -5.12
CA THR A 89 8.87 -15.56 -4.49
C THR A 89 8.51 -16.31 -3.21
N LEU A 90 7.69 -15.71 -2.35
CA LEU A 90 7.24 -16.36 -1.12
C LEU A 90 6.04 -17.29 -1.35
N GLY A 91 5.34 -17.18 -2.47
CA GLY A 91 4.18 -17.99 -2.80
C GLY A 91 2.97 -17.72 -1.89
N ALA A 92 2.77 -16.46 -1.52
CA ALA A 92 1.65 -16.08 -0.66
C ALA A 92 0.32 -16.18 -1.42
N ASP A 93 -0.68 -16.86 -0.83
CA ASP A 93 -2.05 -16.95 -1.36
C ASP A 93 -2.84 -15.67 -1.07
N VAL A 94 -2.49 -14.99 0.02
CA VAL A 94 -3.08 -13.71 0.43
C VAL A 94 -1.96 -12.72 0.75
N VAL A 95 -2.05 -11.55 0.16
CA VAL A 95 -1.13 -10.42 0.41
C VAL A 95 -1.96 -9.25 0.91
N VAL A 96 -1.64 -8.74 2.08
CA VAL A 96 -2.21 -7.50 2.59
C VAL A 96 -1.06 -6.52 2.81
N ASP A 97 -1.11 -5.39 2.13
CA ASP A 97 -0.17 -4.30 2.35
C ASP A 97 -0.84 -3.12 3.05
N ALA A 98 -0.06 -2.37 3.79
CA ALA A 98 -0.53 -1.18 4.48
C ALA A 98 0.54 -0.08 4.39
N ALA A 99 0.12 1.13 4.06
CA ALA A 99 1.02 2.26 3.90
C ALA A 99 0.36 3.60 4.25
N THR A 100 1.17 4.56 4.64
CA THR A 100 0.84 5.98 4.67
C THR A 100 1.02 6.54 3.25
N LEU A 101 0.19 6.06 2.31
CA LEU A 101 0.53 6.14 0.89
C LEU A 101 0.12 7.47 0.25
N THR A 102 -1.12 7.92 0.48
CA THR A 102 -1.64 9.07 -0.25
C THR A 102 -2.26 10.13 0.66
N GLY A 103 -1.94 11.41 0.40
CA GLY A 103 -2.69 12.50 1.02
C GLY A 103 -4.17 12.54 0.59
N ALA A 104 -4.49 11.95 -0.54
CA ALA A 104 -5.85 11.84 -1.04
C ALA A 104 -6.74 10.93 -0.17
N GLN A 105 -6.16 10.01 0.60
CA GLN A 105 -6.90 9.15 1.51
C GLN A 105 -7.67 9.97 2.54
N GLY A 106 -7.04 11.00 3.15
CA GLY A 106 -7.71 11.87 4.12
C GLY A 106 -8.90 12.64 3.52
N VAL A 107 -8.84 12.95 2.22
CA VAL A 107 -9.97 13.57 1.51
C VAL A 107 -11.08 12.54 1.23
N ALA A 108 -10.72 11.30 0.91
CA ALA A 108 -11.66 10.27 0.50
C ALA A 108 -12.41 9.64 1.69
N THR A 109 -11.72 9.34 2.78
CA THR A 109 -12.28 8.63 3.94
C THR A 109 -12.11 9.38 5.27
N GLY A 110 -11.47 10.56 5.25
CA GLY A 110 -11.28 11.41 6.42
C GLY A 110 -10.11 10.97 7.31
N ASP A 111 -10.00 11.66 8.45
CA ASP A 111 -8.84 11.51 9.34
C ASP A 111 -8.87 10.26 10.22
N LEU A 112 -10.02 9.60 10.33
CA LEU A 112 -10.24 8.51 11.28
C LEU A 112 -10.45 7.15 10.63
N HIS A 113 -10.64 7.10 9.31
CA HIS A 113 -10.82 5.86 8.57
C HIS A 113 -9.69 5.66 7.58
N ALA A 114 -9.13 4.47 7.52
CA ALA A 114 -8.29 4.06 6.40
C ALA A 114 -9.13 3.79 5.15
N ALA A 115 -8.52 3.87 3.98
CA ALA A 115 -9.13 3.38 2.75
C ALA A 115 -8.70 1.93 2.49
N VAL A 116 -9.62 1.09 2.02
CA VAL A 116 -9.36 -0.29 1.63
C VAL A 116 -9.64 -0.46 0.14
N ILE A 117 -8.74 -1.09 -0.57
CA ILE A 117 -8.92 -1.51 -1.96
C ILE A 117 -8.48 -2.96 -2.09
N ALA A 118 -9.30 -3.83 -2.66
CA ALA A 118 -8.97 -5.24 -2.80
C ALA A 118 -9.43 -5.82 -4.14
N ASN A 119 -8.69 -6.82 -4.64
CA ASN A 119 -9.05 -7.58 -5.83
C ASN A 119 -9.99 -8.77 -5.54
N ASP A 120 -10.35 -8.98 -4.28
CA ASP A 120 -11.20 -10.08 -3.80
C ASP A 120 -12.23 -9.54 -2.81
N GLN A 121 -13.50 -9.73 -3.10
CA GLN A 121 -14.61 -9.20 -2.29
C GLN A 121 -14.62 -9.77 -0.87
N ALA A 122 -14.27 -11.05 -0.71
CA ALA A 122 -14.25 -11.67 0.62
C ALA A 122 -13.13 -11.10 1.49
N LEU A 123 -11.97 -10.79 0.88
CA LEU A 123 -10.87 -10.12 1.57
C LEU A 123 -11.22 -8.68 1.95
N GLU A 124 -11.86 -7.93 1.03
CA GLU A 124 -12.35 -6.57 1.31
C GLU A 124 -13.30 -6.56 2.50
N GLN A 125 -14.28 -7.48 2.50
CA GLN A 125 -15.24 -7.60 3.59
C GLN A 125 -14.58 -8.01 4.91
N ALA A 126 -13.56 -8.89 4.86
CA ALA A 126 -12.80 -9.29 6.04
C ALA A 126 -12.05 -8.10 6.66
N LEU A 127 -11.43 -7.25 5.83
CA LEU A 127 -10.76 -6.02 6.26
C LEU A 127 -11.75 -5.04 6.90
N CYS A 128 -12.88 -4.77 6.26
CA CYS A 128 -13.88 -3.87 6.79
C CYS A 128 -14.48 -4.36 8.11
N ASN A 129 -14.80 -5.65 8.20
CA ASN A 129 -15.30 -6.27 9.44
C ASN A 129 -14.24 -6.28 10.55
N ALA A 130 -12.96 -6.47 10.19
CA ALA A 130 -11.86 -6.35 11.14
C ALA A 130 -11.73 -4.92 11.67
N GLY A 131 -11.90 -3.92 10.81
CA GLY A 131 -11.93 -2.51 11.20
C GLY A 131 -13.01 -2.21 12.24
N LEU A 132 -14.23 -2.68 12.01
CA LEU A 132 -15.33 -2.52 12.96
C LEU A 132 -15.06 -3.22 14.31
N ALA A 133 -14.46 -4.41 14.28
CA ALA A 133 -14.18 -5.18 15.49
C ALA A 133 -12.99 -4.64 16.30
N SER A 134 -11.99 -4.10 15.63
CA SER A 134 -10.77 -3.59 16.25
C SER A 134 -10.84 -2.12 16.69
N GLY A 135 -11.73 -1.35 16.07
CA GLY A 135 -11.81 0.10 16.24
C GLY A 135 -10.86 0.88 15.29
N ASP A 136 -9.98 0.22 14.56
CA ASP A 136 -9.19 0.80 13.46
C ASP A 136 -10.07 0.85 12.20
N LEU A 137 -10.98 1.81 12.14
CA LEU A 137 -12.03 1.86 11.13
C LEU A 137 -11.47 2.02 9.72
N CYS A 138 -12.08 1.35 8.75
CA CYS A 138 -11.73 1.49 7.35
C CYS A 138 -12.97 1.40 6.45
N TRP A 139 -12.84 1.91 5.22
CA TRP A 139 -13.92 1.92 4.25
C TRP A 139 -13.41 1.56 2.86
N PRO A 140 -14.18 0.76 2.08
CA PRO A 140 -13.76 0.33 0.76
C PRO A 140 -13.85 1.48 -0.26
N LEU A 141 -12.88 1.53 -1.16
CA LEU A 141 -12.87 2.39 -2.33
C LEU A 141 -12.83 1.54 -3.61
N PRO A 142 -13.20 2.12 -4.78
CA PRO A 142 -13.30 1.36 -6.02
C PRO A 142 -12.00 0.67 -6.41
N PHE A 143 -12.08 -0.62 -6.75
CA PHE A 143 -11.09 -1.37 -7.48
C PHE A 143 -11.59 -1.58 -8.91
N ALA A 144 -11.02 -0.87 -9.88
CA ALA A 144 -11.47 -0.86 -11.28
C ALA A 144 -10.29 -0.70 -12.26
N PRO A 145 -9.48 -1.76 -12.45
CA PRO A 145 -8.31 -1.73 -13.33
C PRO A 145 -8.60 -1.19 -14.72
N GLU A 146 -9.73 -1.58 -15.28
CA GLU A 146 -10.19 -1.17 -16.62
C GLU A 146 -10.44 0.33 -16.76
N LEU A 147 -10.67 1.04 -15.65
CA LEU A 147 -10.91 2.48 -15.64
C LEU A 147 -9.65 3.29 -15.31
N TYR A 148 -8.71 2.72 -14.54
CA TYR A 148 -7.62 3.49 -13.95
C TYR A 148 -6.26 3.26 -14.59
N ARG A 149 -6.00 2.10 -15.22
CA ARG A 149 -4.68 1.81 -15.84
C ARG A 149 -4.27 2.81 -16.91
N SER A 150 -5.23 3.35 -17.65
CA SER A 150 -4.95 4.38 -18.67
C SER A 150 -4.38 5.68 -18.11
N GLU A 151 -4.58 5.97 -16.82
CA GLU A 151 -4.01 7.14 -16.14
C GLU A 151 -2.46 7.07 -16.03
N PHE A 152 -1.90 5.87 -16.14
CA PHE A 152 -0.47 5.61 -16.03
C PHE A 152 0.23 5.41 -17.38
N ALA A 153 -0.41 5.72 -18.50
CA ALA A 153 0.14 5.47 -19.83
C ALA A 153 1.51 6.13 -20.01
N SER A 154 2.49 5.36 -20.49
CA SER A 154 3.85 5.79 -20.82
C SER A 154 4.13 5.50 -22.29
N PRO A 155 4.87 6.35 -23.02
CA PRO A 155 5.33 6.05 -24.37
C PRO A 155 6.61 5.18 -24.44
N ILE A 156 7.31 4.99 -23.31
CA ILE A 156 8.65 4.36 -23.27
C ILE A 156 8.75 3.20 -22.26
N ALA A 157 7.72 2.98 -21.44
CA ALA A 157 7.66 1.94 -20.43
C ALA A 157 6.26 1.31 -20.39
N ASP A 158 6.08 0.25 -19.62
CA ASP A 158 4.76 -0.37 -19.43
C ASP A 158 3.80 0.60 -18.74
N MET A 159 4.32 1.47 -17.87
CA MET A 159 3.52 2.48 -17.15
C MET A 159 4.39 3.62 -16.60
N ARG A 160 3.73 4.70 -16.16
CA ARG A 160 4.31 5.74 -15.29
C ARG A 160 4.06 5.44 -13.82
N ASN A 161 4.85 6.04 -12.92
CA ASN A 161 4.61 5.84 -11.48
C ASN A 161 3.54 6.77 -10.89
N SER A 162 3.07 7.78 -11.64
CA SER A 162 2.04 8.71 -11.18
C SER A 162 1.02 8.99 -12.28
N VAL A 163 -0.22 9.24 -11.86
CA VAL A 163 -1.37 9.45 -12.74
C VAL A 163 -1.26 10.75 -13.55
N LYS A 164 -1.89 10.76 -14.72
CA LYS A 164 -2.04 11.95 -15.57
C LYS A 164 -2.99 12.96 -14.92
N ASN A 165 -4.14 12.51 -14.44
CA ASN A 165 -5.14 13.37 -13.79
C ASN A 165 -5.13 13.16 -12.27
N ARG A 166 -4.56 14.12 -11.54
CA ARG A 166 -4.48 14.08 -10.08
C ARG A 166 -5.83 14.24 -9.36
N SER A 167 -6.89 14.58 -10.07
CA SER A 167 -8.25 14.70 -9.51
C SER A 167 -9.07 13.42 -9.68
N ASN A 168 -8.51 12.38 -10.34
CA ASN A 168 -9.22 11.13 -10.60
C ASN A 168 -8.83 10.05 -9.60
N ALA A 169 -9.71 9.74 -8.65
CA ALA A 169 -9.64 8.58 -7.73
C ALA A 169 -8.22 8.22 -7.25
N GLN A 170 -7.46 9.19 -6.74
CA GLN A 170 -6.00 9.04 -6.50
C GLN A 170 -5.66 7.85 -5.60
N VAL A 171 -6.47 7.54 -4.59
CA VAL A 171 -6.24 6.40 -3.69
C VAL A 171 -6.38 5.10 -4.47
N SER A 172 -7.49 4.94 -5.21
CA SER A 172 -7.72 3.76 -6.05
C SER A 172 -6.64 3.61 -7.14
N CYS A 173 -6.23 4.71 -7.76
CA CYS A 173 -5.14 4.71 -8.74
C CYS A 173 -3.80 4.25 -8.12
N ALA A 174 -3.46 4.74 -6.92
CA ALA A 174 -2.23 4.32 -6.25
C ALA A 174 -2.24 2.81 -5.92
N ALA A 175 -3.37 2.31 -5.44
CA ALA A 175 -3.58 0.90 -5.18
C ALA A 175 -3.54 0.06 -6.47
N GLU A 176 -4.15 0.55 -7.56
CA GLU A 176 -4.14 -0.13 -8.85
C GLU A 176 -2.74 -0.24 -9.44
N PHE A 177 -1.89 0.78 -9.25
CA PHE A 177 -0.48 0.68 -9.63
C PHE A 177 0.20 -0.52 -8.96
N ILE A 178 0.00 -0.70 -7.65
CA ILE A 178 0.55 -1.84 -6.90
C ILE A 178 0.00 -3.15 -7.44
N HIS A 179 -1.31 -3.25 -7.59
CA HIS A 179 -1.98 -4.45 -8.09
C HIS A 179 -1.51 -4.85 -9.49
N TRP A 180 -1.22 -3.88 -10.36
CA TRP A 180 -0.75 -4.17 -11.73
C TRP A 180 0.53 -5.02 -11.76
N HIS A 181 1.35 -4.94 -10.71
CA HIS A 181 2.56 -5.77 -10.56
C HIS A 181 2.26 -7.19 -10.03
N LEU A 182 1.00 -7.48 -9.68
CA LEU A 182 0.51 -8.81 -9.32
C LEU A 182 -0.15 -9.55 -10.49
N ASP A 183 -0.28 -8.91 -11.68
CA ASP A 183 -0.84 -9.56 -12.86
C ASP A 183 -0.15 -10.90 -13.13
N GLY A 184 -0.96 -11.94 -13.43
CA GLY A 184 -0.48 -13.30 -13.65
C GLY A 184 -0.22 -14.11 -12.37
N THR A 185 -0.42 -13.56 -11.19
CA THR A 185 -0.47 -14.31 -9.92
C THR A 185 -1.92 -14.68 -9.58
N LYS A 186 -2.08 -15.61 -8.61
CA LYS A 186 -3.39 -15.99 -8.06
C LYS A 186 -3.62 -15.40 -6.67
N ALA A 187 -2.74 -14.55 -6.20
CA ALA A 187 -2.82 -13.98 -4.87
C ALA A 187 -4.08 -13.10 -4.73
N ARG A 188 -4.84 -13.34 -3.69
CA ARG A 188 -5.82 -12.37 -3.20
C ARG A 188 -5.04 -11.23 -2.56
N TRP A 189 -5.36 -10.01 -2.96
CA TRP A 189 -4.62 -8.84 -2.51
C TRP A 189 -5.57 -7.79 -1.96
N GLY A 190 -5.15 -7.16 -0.84
CA GLY A 190 -5.81 -6.02 -0.24
C GLY A 190 -4.81 -4.96 0.20
N HIS A 191 -5.09 -3.72 -0.13
CA HIS A 191 -4.33 -2.53 0.24
C HIS A 191 -5.08 -1.72 1.29
N VAL A 192 -4.35 -1.28 2.31
CA VAL A 192 -4.85 -0.39 3.37
C VAL A 192 -4.06 0.91 3.33
N ASP A 193 -4.65 1.97 2.76
CA ASP A 193 -4.08 3.32 2.84
C ASP A 193 -4.51 3.96 4.16
N LEU A 194 -3.53 4.15 5.05
CA LEU A 194 -3.75 4.67 6.40
C LEU A 194 -3.01 6.00 6.64
N ALA A 195 -2.83 6.79 5.59
CA ALA A 195 -2.05 8.02 5.64
C ALA A 195 -2.51 9.00 6.73
N SER A 196 -3.81 9.26 6.84
CA SER A 196 -4.34 10.18 7.85
C SER A 196 -4.49 9.57 9.24
N PRO A 197 -5.11 8.37 9.43
CA PRO A 197 -5.32 7.83 10.77
C PRO A 197 -4.04 7.36 11.46
N ALA A 198 -2.92 7.20 10.73
CA ALA A 198 -1.63 6.82 11.30
C ALA A 198 -1.08 7.86 12.30
N PHE A 199 -1.52 9.12 12.22
CA PHE A 199 -0.98 10.21 13.02
C PHE A 199 -2.07 11.03 13.70
N ARG A 200 -1.72 11.58 14.86
CA ARG A 200 -2.48 12.62 15.53
C ARG A 200 -1.52 13.68 16.07
N GLY A 201 -1.48 14.82 15.39
CA GLY A 201 -0.40 15.80 15.61
C GLY A 201 0.95 15.18 15.28
N ASP A 202 1.90 15.28 16.20
CA ASP A 202 3.28 14.77 15.99
C ASP A 202 3.48 13.31 16.44
N ARG A 203 2.40 12.58 16.73
CA ARG A 203 2.48 11.22 17.28
C ARG A 203 1.82 10.20 16.37
N GLY A 204 2.47 9.05 16.23
CA GLY A 204 1.86 7.85 15.66
C GLY A 204 0.76 7.33 16.59
N THR A 205 -0.34 6.85 16.00
CA THR A 205 -1.51 6.34 16.72
C THR A 205 -1.44 4.85 17.01
N GLY A 206 -0.60 4.12 16.28
CA GLY A 206 -0.61 2.65 16.25
C GLY A 206 -1.73 2.07 15.40
N PHE A 207 -2.46 2.93 14.66
CA PHE A 207 -3.50 2.50 13.73
C PHE A 207 -2.99 1.45 12.74
N GLY A 208 -3.82 0.48 12.44
CA GLY A 208 -3.54 -0.62 11.54
C GLY A 208 -3.04 -1.89 12.25
N VAL A 209 -2.45 -1.80 13.44
CA VAL A 209 -1.99 -3.00 14.16
C VAL A 209 -3.16 -3.91 14.52
N ALA A 210 -4.18 -3.38 15.18
CA ALA A 210 -5.35 -4.17 15.60
C ALA A 210 -6.18 -4.62 14.39
N LEU A 211 -6.34 -3.75 13.37
CA LEU A 211 -6.98 -4.07 12.10
C LEU A 211 -6.35 -5.31 11.45
N LEU A 212 -5.02 -5.29 11.27
CA LEU A 212 -4.31 -6.37 10.58
C LEU A 212 -4.31 -7.68 11.39
N VAL A 213 -4.16 -7.61 12.72
CA VAL A 213 -4.27 -8.78 13.60
C VAL A 213 -5.64 -9.42 13.46
N GLU A 214 -6.70 -8.63 13.54
CA GLU A 214 -8.08 -9.12 13.44
C GLU A 214 -8.40 -9.64 12.02
N THR A 215 -7.86 -9.00 10.99
CA THR A 215 -7.98 -9.48 9.60
C THR A 215 -7.39 -10.87 9.45
N VAL A 216 -6.15 -11.09 9.90
CA VAL A 216 -5.50 -12.40 9.80
C VAL A 216 -6.30 -13.46 10.59
N ARG A 217 -6.79 -13.14 11.79
CA ARG A 217 -7.63 -14.05 12.58
C ARG A 217 -8.87 -14.48 11.81
N ARG A 218 -9.57 -13.54 11.15
CA ARG A 218 -10.78 -13.84 10.36
C ARG A 218 -10.48 -14.70 9.15
N LEU A 219 -9.37 -14.44 8.47
CA LEU A 219 -8.96 -15.23 7.30
C LEU A 219 -8.48 -16.63 7.65
N THR A 220 -8.10 -16.87 8.90
CA THR A 220 -7.55 -18.16 9.37
C THR A 220 -8.47 -18.89 10.36
N ALA A 221 -9.64 -18.34 10.67
CA ALA A 221 -10.67 -18.96 11.50
C ALA A 221 -11.51 -19.96 10.68
N GLY A 222 -10.89 -21.04 10.21
CA GLY A 222 -11.52 -22.11 9.45
C GLY A 222 -10.97 -23.46 9.86
#